data_73d8429696eec41124e1607b3296633b
#
_entry.id   73d8429696eec41124e1607b3296633b
#
_cell.length_a   1.000
_cell.length_b   1.000
_cell.length_c   1.000
_cell.angle_alpha   90.00
_cell.angle_beta   90.00
_cell.angle_gamma   90.00
#
_symmetry.space_group_name_H-M   'P 1'
#
loop_
_entity.id
_entity.type
_entity.pdbx_description
1 polymer ?
#
loop_
_entity_poly.entity_id
_entity_poly.type
_entity_poly.pdbx_seq_one_letter_code
_entity_poly.pdbx_strand_id
1 'polypeptide(L)'
;MAKTPPLKTTWLACAAIATLSTTACSAQQQPPVPNYAHSSERPSVAAAQAATGNALQPGEYLTEKGWGRLLLKEQNGALTFSLESTTGEDVCALDGAIDRDRGVAKGDSGQPACSVQFTSTQQGIDVTAATPNECKAFCGYNGDFEAPYLRVKDGCGRDDLDRIRTAFKRFYDGKNYKAALTTLSPALTNCLPTLEWEEEGAIRNDLAITQYKNGLYAQCLATLDQYAEDAAKDDDAAVDGWTPVLADRYLAIVREARTNISLCRRGAMKK
;
A
#
# COMPACT_ATOMS: atom_id res chain seq x y z
N MET A 1 -36.71 23.44 -42.27
CA MET A 1 -37.38 24.71 -41.86
C MET A 1 -37.70 24.58 -40.41
N ALA A 2 -37.09 25.44 -39.68
CA ALA A 2 -37.01 25.49 -38.22
C ALA A 2 -38.29 25.95 -37.53
N LYS A 3 -38.44 25.67 -36.25
CA LYS A 3 -38.99 26.59 -35.25
C LYS A 3 -38.55 26.19 -33.84
N THR A 4 -37.67 27.00 -33.27
CA THR A 4 -37.37 27.12 -31.85
C THR A 4 -38.45 27.93 -31.12
N PRO A 5 -38.84 27.60 -29.88
CA PRO A 5 -39.54 28.53 -29.00
C PRO A 5 -38.60 29.14 -27.93
N PRO A 6 -38.96 30.33 -27.38
CA PRO A 6 -38.05 31.18 -26.62
C PRO A 6 -37.99 30.91 -25.12
N LEU A 7 -36.83 31.28 -24.54
CA LEU A 7 -36.57 31.37 -23.10
C LEU A 7 -37.55 32.37 -22.41
N LYS A 8 -38.08 31.98 -21.27
CA LYS A 8 -38.68 32.89 -20.29
C LYS A 8 -37.76 33.01 -19.06
N THR A 9 -37.12 34.16 -18.97
CA THR A 9 -36.39 34.62 -17.80
C THR A 9 -37.38 35.09 -16.73
N THR A 10 -37.32 34.52 -15.53
CA THR A 10 -38.06 35.05 -14.38
C THR A 10 -37.06 35.43 -13.30
N TRP A 11 -36.90 36.72 -13.07
CA TRP A 11 -36.17 37.30 -11.96
C TRP A 11 -37.06 37.27 -10.72
N LEU A 12 -36.57 36.72 -9.62
CA LEU A 12 -37.15 36.95 -8.29
C LEU A 12 -36.03 37.49 -7.40
N ALA A 13 -36.21 38.78 -7.08
CA ALA A 13 -35.47 39.50 -6.08
C ALA A 13 -35.93 39.04 -4.69
N CYS A 14 -35.03 38.67 -3.81
CA CYS A 14 -35.28 38.58 -2.38
C CYS A 14 -34.35 39.50 -1.62
N ALA A 15 -35.00 40.38 -0.86
CA ALA A 15 -34.42 41.44 -0.07
C ALA A 15 -33.58 40.93 1.12
N ALA A 16 -32.50 41.63 1.38
CA ALA A 16 -31.66 41.47 2.55
C ALA A 16 -32.36 42.05 3.78
N ILE A 17 -32.43 41.27 4.86
CA ILE A 17 -32.68 41.76 6.21
C ILE A 17 -31.43 41.48 7.02
N ALA A 18 -30.70 42.55 7.35
CA ALA A 18 -29.56 42.55 8.26
C ALA A 18 -30.07 42.65 9.70
N THR A 19 -29.90 41.63 10.53
CA THR A 19 -30.03 41.74 11.98
C THR A 19 -28.64 41.69 12.60
N LEU A 20 -28.22 42.84 13.16
CA LEU A 20 -27.03 42.94 14.02
C LEU A 20 -27.34 42.26 15.36
N SER A 21 -26.63 41.17 15.65
CA SER A 21 -26.56 40.61 17.00
C SER A 21 -25.17 40.90 17.59
N THR A 22 -25.14 41.84 18.51
CA THR A 22 -23.97 42.13 19.37
C THR A 22 -23.83 41.03 20.42
N THR A 23 -22.83 40.20 20.28
CA THR A 23 -22.43 39.26 21.34
C THR A 23 -21.30 39.88 22.15
N ALA A 24 -21.58 40.14 23.44
CA ALA A 24 -20.61 40.64 24.42
C ALA A 24 -19.54 39.57 24.71
N CYS A 25 -18.26 39.95 24.60
CA CYS A 25 -17.13 39.18 25.12
C CYS A 25 -17.13 39.19 26.65
N SER A 26 -17.50 38.09 27.28
CA SER A 26 -17.19 37.83 28.69
C SER A 26 -15.75 37.40 28.83
N ALA A 27 -14.94 38.24 29.49
CA ALA A 27 -13.60 37.90 29.90
C ALA A 27 -13.69 36.85 31.02
N GLN A 28 -13.24 35.60 30.75
CA GLN A 28 -13.04 34.59 31.77
C GLN A 28 -11.71 34.85 32.47
N GLN A 29 -11.78 35.16 33.77
CA GLN A 29 -10.63 35.23 34.67
C GLN A 29 -10.02 33.83 34.82
N GLN A 30 -8.72 33.70 34.51
CA GLN A 30 -7.92 32.53 34.82
C GLN A 30 -7.63 32.47 36.34
N PRO A 31 -7.71 31.29 36.98
CA PRO A 31 -7.28 31.12 38.35
C PRO A 31 -5.75 31.23 38.49
N PRO A 32 -5.22 31.65 39.66
CA PRO A 32 -3.80 31.86 39.86
C PRO A 32 -3.03 30.53 39.86
N VAL A 33 -1.96 30.46 39.05
CA VAL A 33 -0.99 29.37 39.03
C VAL A 33 -0.12 29.42 40.32
N PRO A 34 0.08 28.29 41.03
CA PRO A 34 0.99 28.26 42.15
C PRO A 34 2.46 28.31 41.70
N ASN A 35 3.21 29.24 42.28
CA ASN A 35 4.66 29.38 42.14
C ASN A 35 5.37 28.12 42.71
N TYR A 36 5.91 27.27 41.85
CA TYR A 36 6.89 26.28 42.25
C TYR A 36 8.28 26.82 42.04
N ALA A 37 9.03 26.91 43.18
CA ALA A 37 10.41 27.29 43.21
C ALA A 37 11.28 26.42 42.30
N HIS A 38 12.11 27.06 41.49
CA HIS A 38 13.14 26.42 40.67
C HIS A 38 14.20 25.78 41.58
N SER A 39 14.15 24.47 41.73
CA SER A 39 15.35 23.68 42.06
C SER A 39 16.05 23.35 40.77
N SER A 40 17.17 24.01 40.53
CA SER A 40 18.11 23.69 39.43
C SER A 40 18.84 22.40 39.80
N GLU A 41 18.20 21.25 39.52
CA GLU A 41 18.93 20.01 39.33
C GLU A 41 19.04 19.79 37.80
N ARG A 42 20.27 19.99 37.35
CA ARG A 42 20.70 19.66 35.98
C ARG A 42 20.52 18.14 35.80
N PRO A 43 19.61 17.63 34.98
CA PRO A 43 19.58 16.21 34.72
C PRO A 43 20.89 15.84 34.02
N SER A 44 21.62 14.95 34.67
CA SER A 44 22.74 14.22 34.11
C SER A 44 22.36 13.76 32.69
N VAL A 45 23.24 14.09 31.75
CA VAL A 45 23.18 13.59 30.39
C VAL A 45 23.14 12.07 30.49
N ALA A 46 21.93 11.51 30.43
CA ALA A 46 21.77 10.08 30.19
C ALA A 46 22.52 9.80 28.90
N ALA A 47 23.59 9.05 29.00
CA ALA A 47 24.33 8.55 27.88
C ALA A 47 23.29 7.99 26.88
N ALA A 48 23.29 8.55 25.68
CA ALA A 48 22.57 7.98 24.58
C ALA A 48 22.94 6.49 24.57
N GLN A 49 22.01 5.64 24.95
CA GLN A 49 22.14 4.22 24.74
C GLN A 49 22.33 4.09 23.23
N ALA A 50 23.59 3.84 22.84
CA ALA A 50 23.90 3.40 21.50
C ALA A 50 22.92 2.25 21.26
N ALA A 51 21.96 2.46 20.37
CA ALA A 51 21.12 1.40 19.87
C ALA A 51 22.12 0.31 19.43
N THR A 52 22.12 -0.80 20.16
CA THR A 52 22.78 -2.02 19.71
C THR A 52 22.00 -2.37 18.44
N GLY A 53 22.47 -1.85 17.30
CA GLY A 53 21.87 -2.10 16.00
C GLY A 53 21.83 -3.58 15.83
N ASN A 54 20.63 -4.17 15.81
CA ASN A 54 20.47 -5.55 15.44
C ASN A 54 21.14 -5.71 14.10
N ALA A 55 22.06 -6.66 13.97
CA ALA A 55 22.72 -6.94 12.70
C ALA A 55 21.66 -7.23 11.64
N LEU A 56 21.89 -6.77 10.41
CA LEU A 56 21.02 -7.07 9.27
C LEU A 56 20.88 -8.59 9.13
N GLN A 57 19.67 -9.06 9.02
CA GLN A 57 19.36 -10.48 8.93
C GLN A 57 19.06 -10.88 7.48
N PRO A 58 19.57 -12.01 6.98
CA PRO A 58 19.11 -12.58 5.71
C PRO A 58 17.60 -12.79 5.72
N GLY A 59 16.97 -12.58 4.59
CA GLY A 59 15.52 -12.73 4.43
C GLY A 59 14.94 -11.86 3.34
N GLU A 60 13.66 -11.99 3.13
CA GLU A 60 12.86 -11.15 2.24
C GLU A 60 12.15 -10.06 3.04
N TYR A 61 12.18 -8.86 2.50
CA TYR A 61 11.55 -7.67 3.07
C TYR A 61 10.78 -6.96 1.96
N LEU A 62 9.58 -6.49 2.29
CA LEU A 62 8.70 -5.78 1.36
C LEU A 62 8.27 -4.45 1.96
N THR A 63 8.11 -3.44 1.13
CA THR A 63 7.47 -2.19 1.56
C THR A 63 6.01 -2.44 1.94
N GLU A 64 5.42 -1.54 2.70
CA GLU A 64 3.96 -1.51 2.82
C GLU A 64 3.34 -1.41 1.42
N LYS A 65 2.32 -2.23 1.13
CA LYS A 65 1.72 -2.38 -0.20
C LYS A 65 2.64 -2.98 -1.28
N GLY A 66 3.76 -3.58 -0.90
CA GLY A 66 4.55 -4.47 -1.75
C GLY A 66 5.23 -3.86 -2.97
N TRP A 67 5.25 -2.53 -3.12
CA TRP A 67 5.84 -1.86 -4.27
C TRP A 67 7.38 -1.94 -4.33
N GLY A 68 8.04 -2.25 -3.22
CA GLY A 68 9.48 -2.47 -3.12
C GLY A 68 9.78 -3.81 -2.47
N ARG A 69 10.80 -4.50 -2.98
CA ARG A 69 11.29 -5.78 -2.50
C ARG A 69 12.79 -5.71 -2.24
N LEU A 70 13.20 -6.06 -1.04
CA LEU A 70 14.59 -6.22 -0.64
C LEU A 70 14.83 -7.69 -0.26
N LEU A 71 15.78 -8.32 -0.90
CA LEU A 71 16.23 -9.68 -0.57
C LEU A 71 17.65 -9.61 -0.05
N LEU A 72 17.86 -9.97 1.21
CA LEU A 72 19.19 -10.15 1.81
C LEU A 72 19.58 -11.60 1.81
N LYS A 73 20.75 -11.92 1.30
CA LYS A 73 21.34 -13.27 1.28
C LYS A 73 22.74 -13.27 1.86
N GLU A 74 23.06 -14.31 2.61
CA GLU A 74 24.44 -14.58 2.98
C GLU A 74 25.09 -15.48 1.91
N GLN A 75 26.19 -15.00 1.33
CA GLN A 75 26.97 -15.72 0.33
C GLN A 75 28.45 -15.70 0.72
N ASN A 76 29.02 -16.86 0.95
CA ASN A 76 30.44 -17.01 1.34
C ASN A 76 30.85 -16.17 2.56
N GLY A 77 29.95 -16.04 3.55
CA GLY A 77 30.19 -15.27 4.76
C GLY A 77 30.07 -13.74 4.57
N ALA A 78 29.63 -13.27 3.40
CA ALA A 78 29.31 -11.89 3.13
C ALA A 78 27.81 -11.71 2.88
N LEU A 79 27.24 -10.60 3.36
CA LEU A 79 25.85 -10.26 3.11
C LEU A 79 25.74 -9.54 1.76
N THR A 80 24.80 -9.98 0.94
CA THR A 80 24.45 -9.35 -0.34
C THR A 80 23.00 -8.92 -0.33
N PHE A 81 22.67 -7.93 -1.15
CA PHE A 81 21.31 -7.48 -1.36
C PHE A 81 20.92 -7.49 -2.83
N SER A 82 19.64 -7.74 -3.07
CA SER A 82 18.95 -7.44 -4.31
C SER A 82 17.71 -6.62 -3.94
N LEU A 83 17.58 -5.44 -4.52
CA LEU A 83 16.51 -4.50 -4.26
C LEU A 83 15.83 -4.18 -5.58
N GLU A 84 14.53 -4.37 -5.63
CA GLU A 84 13.66 -4.01 -6.74
C GLU A 84 12.51 -3.15 -6.20
N SER A 85 12.14 -2.10 -6.91
CA SER A 85 10.96 -1.32 -6.57
C SER A 85 10.28 -0.79 -7.83
N THR A 86 8.95 -0.60 -7.73
CA THR A 86 8.14 -0.04 -8.81
C THR A 86 7.32 1.11 -8.27
N THR A 87 7.60 2.33 -8.74
CA THR A 87 6.84 3.54 -8.38
C THR A 87 6.18 4.10 -9.64
N GLY A 88 4.86 3.93 -9.74
CA GLY A 88 4.14 4.22 -10.98
C GLY A 88 4.56 3.26 -12.11
N GLU A 89 5.18 3.80 -13.15
CA GLU A 89 5.71 3.03 -14.29
C GLU A 89 7.24 2.88 -14.25
N ASP A 90 7.89 3.50 -13.27
CA ASP A 90 9.34 3.48 -13.13
C ASP A 90 9.79 2.36 -12.19
N VAL A 91 10.91 1.72 -12.55
CA VAL A 91 11.51 0.60 -11.81
C VAL A 91 12.90 0.98 -11.35
N CYS A 92 13.22 0.67 -10.09
CA CYS A 92 14.59 0.63 -9.59
C CYS A 92 15.04 -0.83 -9.48
N ALA A 93 16.30 -1.09 -9.86
CA ALA A 93 16.93 -2.40 -9.67
C ALA A 93 18.39 -2.21 -9.23
N LEU A 94 18.71 -2.69 -8.03
CA LEU A 94 20.01 -2.55 -7.40
C LEU A 94 20.43 -3.88 -6.79
N ASP A 95 21.64 -4.33 -7.14
CA ASP A 95 22.25 -5.52 -6.56
C ASP A 95 23.66 -5.20 -6.06
N GLY A 96 24.05 -5.77 -4.93
CA GLY A 96 25.37 -5.50 -4.41
C GLY A 96 25.73 -6.29 -3.15
N ALA A 97 26.95 -6.01 -2.67
CA ALA A 97 27.43 -6.49 -1.39
C ALA A 97 27.17 -5.45 -0.30
N ILE A 98 26.99 -5.95 0.93
CA ILE A 98 26.82 -5.12 2.13
C ILE A 98 28.05 -5.25 3.00
N ASP A 99 28.64 -4.11 3.37
CA ASP A 99 29.62 -4.00 4.44
C ASP A 99 28.97 -3.27 5.63
N ARG A 100 28.79 -4.02 6.73
CA ARG A 100 28.07 -3.59 7.95
C ARG A 100 26.60 -3.22 7.67
N ASP A 101 26.35 -1.94 7.43
CA ASP A 101 25.02 -1.37 7.20
C ASP A 101 24.93 -0.62 5.86
N ARG A 102 25.98 -0.67 5.05
CA ARG A 102 26.06 0.02 3.76
C ARG A 102 26.20 -0.97 2.61
N GLY A 103 25.28 -0.90 1.67
CA GLY A 103 25.36 -1.64 0.41
C GLY A 103 25.93 -0.78 -0.71
N VAL A 104 26.60 -1.43 -1.67
CA VAL A 104 27.11 -0.76 -2.87
C VAL A 104 26.66 -1.53 -4.09
N ALA A 105 25.78 -0.90 -4.88
CA ALA A 105 25.41 -1.36 -6.21
C ALA A 105 26.36 -0.77 -7.25
N LYS A 106 26.92 -1.66 -8.09
CA LYS A 106 27.81 -1.25 -9.18
C LYS A 106 27.00 -1.13 -10.45
N GLY A 107 27.05 0.04 -11.08
CA GLY A 107 26.51 0.23 -12.41
C GLY A 107 27.35 -0.42 -13.51
N ASP A 108 26.79 -0.44 -14.70
CA ASP A 108 27.52 -0.83 -15.90
C ASP A 108 28.75 0.09 -16.15
N SER A 109 29.61 -0.33 -17.10
CA SER A 109 30.88 0.34 -17.37
C SER A 109 30.73 1.87 -17.51
N GLY A 110 31.25 2.62 -16.53
CA GLY A 110 31.25 4.06 -16.50
C GLY A 110 30.15 4.74 -15.71
N GLN A 111 29.20 4.00 -15.17
CA GLN A 111 28.21 4.54 -14.22
C GLN A 111 28.81 4.61 -12.81
N PRO A 112 28.54 5.70 -12.06
CA PRO A 112 28.94 5.78 -10.66
C PRO A 112 28.19 4.72 -9.83
N ALA A 113 28.86 4.20 -8.80
CA ALA A 113 28.25 3.24 -7.90
C ALA A 113 27.23 3.93 -6.99
N CYS A 114 26.07 3.30 -6.79
CA CYS A 114 25.07 3.73 -5.82
C CYS A 114 25.37 3.14 -4.45
N SER A 115 25.47 3.97 -3.42
CA SER A 115 25.57 3.55 -2.03
C SER A 115 24.22 3.64 -1.36
N VAL A 116 23.80 2.53 -0.74
CA VAL A 116 22.52 2.38 -0.02
C VAL A 116 22.80 2.16 1.45
N GLN A 117 22.09 2.86 2.31
CA GLN A 117 22.12 2.69 3.77
C GLN A 117 20.98 1.80 4.22
N PHE A 118 21.29 0.79 5.03
CA PHE A 118 20.33 -0.12 5.64
C PHE A 118 20.33 0.08 7.15
N THR A 119 19.18 0.43 7.73
CA THR A 119 19.04 0.60 9.18
C THR A 119 18.05 -0.42 9.72
N SER A 120 18.52 -1.36 10.55
CA SER A 120 17.65 -2.37 11.18
C SER A 120 16.66 -1.70 12.11
N THR A 121 15.39 -2.10 12.04
CA THR A 121 14.29 -1.69 12.91
C THR A 121 13.66 -2.90 13.58
N GLN A 122 12.69 -2.67 14.48
CA GLN A 122 11.95 -3.78 15.11
C GLN A 122 11.07 -4.56 14.12
N GLN A 123 10.65 -3.93 13.02
CA GLN A 123 9.72 -4.51 12.06
C GLN A 123 10.40 -4.93 10.76
N GLY A 124 11.62 -4.48 10.52
CA GLY A 124 12.33 -4.75 9.28
C GLY A 124 13.58 -3.90 9.09
N ILE A 125 13.69 -3.23 7.97
CA ILE A 125 14.87 -2.45 7.57
C ILE A 125 14.41 -1.14 6.92
N ASP A 126 14.89 -0.01 7.41
CA ASP A 126 14.77 1.27 6.69
C ASP A 126 15.89 1.34 5.66
N VAL A 127 15.52 1.64 4.43
CA VAL A 127 16.43 1.76 3.27
C VAL A 127 16.46 3.20 2.78
N THR A 128 17.65 3.76 2.65
CA THR A 128 17.85 5.11 2.12
C THR A 128 19.04 5.18 1.17
N ALA A 129 19.01 6.10 0.23
CA ALA A 129 20.14 6.35 -0.67
C ALA A 129 21.22 7.17 0.08
N ALA A 130 22.41 6.59 0.29
CA ALA A 130 23.55 7.32 0.83
C ALA A 130 24.19 8.23 -0.23
N THR A 131 24.03 7.90 -1.52
CA THR A 131 24.47 8.71 -2.68
C THR A 131 23.30 8.92 -3.65
N PRO A 132 22.34 9.84 -3.34
CA PRO A 132 21.07 9.93 -4.08
C PRO A 132 21.24 10.23 -5.57
N ASN A 133 22.25 11.03 -5.95
CA ASN A 133 22.47 11.39 -7.37
C ASN A 133 22.96 10.20 -8.19
N GLU A 134 23.88 9.41 -7.64
CA GLU A 134 24.43 8.21 -8.26
C GLU A 134 23.37 7.10 -8.34
N CYS A 135 22.51 7.01 -7.34
CA CYS A 135 21.45 6.01 -7.29
C CYS A 135 20.35 6.22 -8.35
N LYS A 136 20.17 7.45 -8.84
CA LYS A 136 19.21 7.73 -9.94
C LYS A 136 19.51 6.94 -11.22
N ALA A 137 20.77 6.56 -11.46
CA ALA A 137 21.13 5.75 -12.62
C ALA A 137 20.58 4.33 -12.60
N PHE A 138 20.11 3.86 -11.42
CA PHE A 138 19.55 2.52 -11.21
C PHE A 138 18.00 2.52 -11.20
N CYS A 139 17.42 3.69 -11.36
CA CYS A 139 15.98 3.90 -11.34
C CYS A 139 15.49 4.56 -12.63
N GLY A 140 14.22 4.41 -12.96
CA GLY A 140 13.53 5.25 -13.92
C GLY A 140 13.45 6.70 -13.42
N TYR A 141 12.93 7.60 -14.25
CA TYR A 141 12.94 9.04 -14.00
C TYR A 141 12.33 9.46 -12.66
N ASN A 142 11.19 8.84 -12.29
CA ASN A 142 10.50 9.04 -11.01
C ASN A 142 10.64 7.84 -10.08
N GLY A 143 11.52 6.89 -10.41
CA GLY A 143 11.74 5.70 -9.62
C GLY A 143 12.32 6.03 -8.25
N ASP A 144 11.79 5.37 -7.22
CA ASP A 144 12.23 5.49 -5.84
C ASP A 144 12.29 4.12 -5.17
N PHE A 145 13.22 3.95 -4.25
CA PHE A 145 13.36 2.73 -3.44
C PHE A 145 13.50 3.04 -1.94
N GLU A 146 13.51 4.32 -1.57
CA GLU A 146 13.72 4.74 -0.18
C GLU A 146 12.43 4.54 0.62
N ALA A 147 12.44 3.61 1.57
CA ALA A 147 11.27 3.30 2.39
C ALA A 147 11.63 2.41 3.59
N PRO A 148 10.72 2.28 4.57
CA PRO A 148 10.68 1.13 5.46
C PRO A 148 10.29 -0.15 4.71
N TYR A 149 11.13 -1.18 4.85
CA TYR A 149 10.88 -2.53 4.34
C TYR A 149 10.57 -3.46 5.49
N LEU A 150 9.36 -3.98 5.53
CA LEU A 150 8.87 -4.89 6.56
C LEU A 150 9.42 -6.30 6.33
N ARG A 151 9.84 -6.98 7.38
CA ARG A 151 10.22 -8.39 7.27
C ARG A 151 9.01 -9.21 6.84
N VAL A 152 9.15 -9.97 5.77
CA VAL A 152 8.07 -10.82 5.26
C VAL A 152 7.77 -11.94 6.27
N LYS A 153 6.48 -12.10 6.59
CA LYS A 153 6.02 -13.20 7.44
C LYS A 153 6.13 -14.53 6.71
N ASP A 154 6.33 -15.60 7.47
CA ASP A 154 6.33 -16.96 6.92
C ASP A 154 5.04 -17.22 6.13
N GLY A 155 5.18 -17.72 4.93
CA GLY A 155 4.08 -17.97 4.00
C GLY A 155 3.60 -16.76 3.19
N CYS A 156 4.26 -15.59 3.33
CA CYS A 156 3.91 -14.36 2.60
C CYS A 156 5.00 -13.91 1.60
N GLY A 157 6.07 -14.67 1.46
CA GLY A 157 7.07 -14.41 0.43
C GLY A 157 6.48 -14.61 -0.98
N ARG A 158 7.10 -13.99 -1.98
CA ARG A 158 6.62 -14.09 -3.37
C ARG A 158 6.45 -15.55 -3.82
N ASP A 159 7.45 -16.39 -3.57
CA ASP A 159 7.38 -17.81 -3.91
C ASP A 159 6.29 -18.57 -3.14
N ASP A 160 5.98 -18.15 -1.91
CA ASP A 160 4.91 -18.74 -1.11
C ASP A 160 3.54 -18.38 -1.69
N LEU A 161 3.33 -17.11 -2.03
CA LEU A 161 2.10 -16.64 -2.65
C LEU A 161 1.84 -17.31 -4.01
N ASP A 162 2.87 -17.49 -4.83
CA ASP A 162 2.78 -18.23 -6.10
C ASP A 162 2.37 -19.68 -5.88
N ARG A 163 2.93 -20.35 -4.87
CA ARG A 163 2.53 -21.74 -4.51
C ARG A 163 1.07 -21.79 -4.00
N ILE A 164 0.69 -20.83 -3.17
CA ILE A 164 -0.69 -20.72 -2.65
C ILE A 164 -1.66 -20.53 -3.80
N ARG A 165 -1.40 -19.60 -4.72
CA ARG A 165 -2.25 -19.31 -5.88
C ARG A 165 -2.33 -20.50 -6.84
N THR A 166 -1.23 -21.18 -7.09
CA THR A 166 -1.20 -22.41 -7.90
C THR A 166 -2.05 -23.51 -7.28
N ALA A 167 -1.92 -23.73 -5.97
CA ALA A 167 -2.73 -24.73 -5.24
C ALA A 167 -4.22 -24.34 -5.23
N PHE A 168 -4.53 -23.07 -4.99
CA PHE A 168 -5.88 -22.52 -5.07
C PHE A 168 -6.51 -22.81 -6.44
N LYS A 169 -5.84 -22.44 -7.53
CA LYS A 169 -6.34 -22.65 -8.89
C LYS A 169 -6.67 -24.13 -9.15
N ARG A 170 -5.80 -25.05 -8.74
CA ARG A 170 -6.05 -26.49 -8.86
C ARG A 170 -7.32 -26.92 -8.13
N PHE A 171 -7.55 -26.45 -6.90
CA PHE A 171 -8.77 -26.79 -6.15
C PHE A 171 -10.01 -26.15 -6.75
N TYR A 172 -9.91 -24.90 -7.19
CA TYR A 172 -11.02 -24.17 -7.80
C TYR A 172 -11.46 -24.79 -9.13
N ASP A 173 -10.53 -25.12 -10.01
CA ASP A 173 -10.80 -25.79 -11.30
C ASP A 173 -11.39 -27.20 -11.08
N GLY A 174 -10.93 -27.89 -10.04
CA GLY A 174 -11.49 -29.16 -9.59
C GLY A 174 -12.84 -29.04 -8.86
N LYS A 175 -13.43 -27.84 -8.79
CA LYS A 175 -14.71 -27.53 -8.09
C LYS A 175 -14.71 -27.86 -6.59
N ASN A 176 -13.54 -28.06 -5.99
CA ASN A 176 -13.37 -28.18 -4.54
C ASN A 176 -13.28 -26.80 -3.90
N TYR A 177 -14.39 -26.06 -3.94
CA TYR A 177 -14.42 -24.66 -3.50
C TYR A 177 -14.12 -24.48 -2.01
N LYS A 178 -14.41 -25.50 -1.17
CA LYS A 178 -14.06 -25.46 0.24
C LYS A 178 -12.55 -25.50 0.44
N ALA A 179 -11.84 -26.41 -0.25
CA ALA A 179 -10.38 -26.47 -0.19
C ALA A 179 -9.75 -25.22 -0.82
N ALA A 180 -10.27 -24.74 -1.95
CA ALA A 180 -9.83 -23.49 -2.56
C ALA A 180 -9.90 -22.31 -1.59
N LEU A 181 -11.04 -22.14 -0.91
CA LEU A 181 -11.22 -21.08 0.08
C LEU A 181 -10.22 -21.19 1.23
N THR A 182 -10.05 -22.39 1.81
CA THR A 182 -9.09 -22.61 2.91
C THR A 182 -7.65 -22.33 2.48
N THR A 183 -7.30 -22.64 1.22
CA THR A 183 -5.96 -22.45 0.68
C THR A 183 -5.63 -20.96 0.46
N LEU A 184 -6.58 -20.16 -0.05
CA LEU A 184 -6.31 -18.78 -0.44
C LEU A 184 -6.55 -17.76 0.68
N SER A 185 -7.48 -18.04 1.62
CA SER A 185 -7.83 -17.09 2.68
C SER A 185 -6.64 -16.59 3.50
N PRO A 186 -5.63 -17.42 3.86
CA PRO A 186 -4.46 -16.95 4.60
C PRO A 186 -3.64 -15.87 3.87
N ALA A 187 -3.60 -15.90 2.54
CA ALA A 187 -2.87 -14.90 1.76
C ALA A 187 -3.43 -13.48 2.02
N LEU A 188 -4.75 -13.33 2.06
CA LEU A 188 -5.34 -12.02 2.36
C LEU A 188 -5.25 -11.66 3.85
N THR A 189 -5.47 -12.62 4.77
CA THR A 189 -5.50 -12.30 6.21
C THR A 189 -4.12 -12.06 6.83
N ASN A 190 -3.09 -12.73 6.33
CA ASN A 190 -1.76 -12.69 6.92
C ASN A 190 -0.79 -11.77 6.17
N CYS A 191 -0.95 -11.67 4.84
CA CYS A 191 0.02 -10.99 3.98
C CYS A 191 -0.43 -9.60 3.52
N LEU A 192 -1.65 -9.19 3.84
CA LEU A 192 -2.26 -7.92 3.37
C LEU A 192 -1.33 -6.69 3.44
N PRO A 193 -0.55 -6.46 4.52
CA PRO A 193 0.30 -5.27 4.58
C PRO A 193 1.36 -5.19 3.49
N THR A 194 1.80 -6.34 2.96
CA THR A 194 2.88 -6.47 1.99
C THR A 194 2.43 -6.94 0.61
N LEU A 195 1.11 -7.12 0.40
CA LEU A 195 0.58 -7.41 -0.94
C LEU A 195 0.62 -6.14 -1.80
N GLU A 196 1.14 -6.29 -3.00
CA GLU A 196 1.04 -5.29 -4.04
C GLU A 196 -0.44 -5.16 -4.48
N TRP A 197 -0.88 -3.97 -4.89
CA TRP A 197 -2.29 -3.67 -5.12
C TRP A 197 -2.96 -4.55 -6.19
N GLU A 198 -2.23 -4.96 -7.23
CA GLU A 198 -2.74 -5.87 -8.25
C GLU A 198 -2.91 -7.28 -7.71
N GLU A 199 -1.92 -7.74 -6.95
CA GLU A 199 -1.98 -9.05 -6.32
C GLU A 199 -3.09 -9.11 -5.27
N GLU A 200 -3.23 -8.05 -4.43
CA GLU A 200 -4.35 -7.91 -3.51
C GLU A 200 -5.69 -7.96 -4.26
N GLY A 201 -5.82 -7.21 -5.37
CA GLY A 201 -7.02 -7.18 -6.19
C GLY A 201 -7.39 -8.55 -6.75
N ALA A 202 -6.42 -9.25 -7.31
CA ALA A 202 -6.61 -10.60 -7.84
C ALA A 202 -7.01 -11.60 -6.75
N ILE A 203 -6.32 -11.58 -5.59
CA ILE A 203 -6.64 -12.46 -4.45
C ILE A 203 -8.05 -12.18 -3.92
N ARG A 204 -8.46 -10.91 -3.81
CA ARG A 204 -9.81 -10.55 -3.36
C ARG A 204 -10.89 -11.03 -4.33
N ASN A 205 -10.69 -10.90 -5.62
CA ASN A 205 -11.61 -11.39 -6.63
C ASN A 205 -11.72 -12.92 -6.60
N ASP A 206 -10.60 -13.64 -6.53
CA ASP A 206 -10.55 -15.08 -6.42
C ASP A 206 -11.24 -15.60 -5.13
N LEU A 207 -11.01 -14.92 -4.00
CA LEU A 207 -11.70 -15.24 -2.74
C LEU A 207 -13.19 -14.98 -2.84
N ALA A 208 -13.61 -13.84 -3.37
CA ALA A 208 -15.01 -13.46 -3.48
C ALA A 208 -15.82 -14.46 -4.31
N ILE A 209 -15.32 -14.83 -5.50
CA ILE A 209 -16.01 -15.83 -6.31
C ILE A 209 -16.03 -17.22 -5.64
N THR A 210 -14.97 -17.56 -4.90
CA THR A 210 -14.91 -18.81 -4.15
C THR A 210 -15.87 -18.80 -2.96
N GLN A 211 -16.00 -17.68 -2.25
CA GLN A 211 -17.01 -17.49 -1.20
C GLN A 211 -18.41 -17.58 -1.77
N TYR A 212 -18.69 -16.99 -2.94
CA TYR A 212 -19.95 -17.15 -3.64
C TYR A 212 -20.26 -18.64 -3.93
N LYS A 213 -19.29 -19.41 -4.44
CA LYS A 213 -19.45 -20.85 -4.72
C LYS A 213 -19.71 -21.68 -3.45
N ASN A 214 -19.26 -21.21 -2.29
CA ASN A 214 -19.54 -21.81 -0.98
C ASN A 214 -20.82 -21.28 -0.31
N GLY A 215 -21.59 -20.38 -0.96
CA GLY A 215 -22.81 -19.79 -0.40
C GLY A 215 -22.56 -18.74 0.68
N LEU A 216 -21.33 -18.21 0.78
CA LEU A 216 -20.88 -17.24 1.79
C LEU A 216 -21.03 -15.81 1.23
N TYR A 217 -22.24 -15.43 0.84
CA TYR A 217 -22.51 -14.20 0.09
C TYR A 217 -22.15 -12.92 0.83
N ALA A 218 -22.38 -12.87 2.14
CA ALA A 218 -22.01 -11.71 2.95
C ALA A 218 -20.49 -11.53 3.02
N GLN A 219 -19.74 -12.62 3.15
CA GLN A 219 -18.26 -12.56 3.12
C GLN A 219 -17.74 -12.14 1.76
N CYS A 220 -18.36 -12.62 0.68
CA CYS A 220 -18.03 -12.18 -0.69
C CYS A 220 -18.15 -10.66 -0.84
N LEU A 221 -19.24 -10.08 -0.38
CA LEU A 221 -19.44 -8.62 -0.45
C LEU A 221 -18.42 -7.87 0.42
N ALA A 222 -18.16 -8.34 1.64
CA ALA A 222 -17.16 -7.75 2.53
C ALA A 222 -15.73 -7.84 1.96
N THR A 223 -15.39 -8.94 1.27
CA THR A 223 -14.06 -9.10 0.62
C THR A 223 -13.83 -8.07 -0.48
N LEU A 224 -14.89 -7.62 -1.17
CA LEU A 224 -14.82 -6.68 -2.29
C LEU A 224 -15.25 -5.24 -1.92
N ASP A 225 -15.48 -4.96 -0.64
CA ASP A 225 -16.04 -3.67 -0.20
C ASP A 225 -15.21 -2.48 -0.67
N GLN A 226 -13.88 -2.58 -0.65
CA GLN A 226 -12.97 -1.53 -1.12
C GLN A 226 -13.11 -1.19 -2.61
N TYR A 227 -13.67 -2.09 -3.43
CA TYR A 227 -13.93 -1.85 -4.86
C TYR A 227 -15.39 -1.50 -5.15
N ALA A 228 -16.27 -1.49 -4.14
CA ALA A 228 -17.72 -1.37 -4.34
C ALA A 228 -18.13 -0.04 -4.98
N GLU A 229 -17.45 1.04 -4.66
CA GLU A 229 -17.69 2.37 -5.22
C GLU A 229 -17.29 2.39 -6.70
N ASP A 230 -16.06 1.98 -7.04
CA ASP A 230 -15.59 2.01 -8.42
C ASP A 230 -16.31 0.97 -9.30
N ALA A 231 -16.69 -0.16 -8.72
CA ALA A 231 -17.53 -1.15 -9.41
C ALA A 231 -18.93 -0.63 -9.77
N ALA A 232 -19.41 0.43 -9.12
CA ALA A 232 -20.70 1.05 -9.42
C ALA A 232 -20.60 2.16 -10.49
N LYS A 233 -19.40 2.66 -10.79
CA LYS A 233 -19.12 3.66 -11.83
C LYS A 233 -19.00 3.02 -13.21
N ASP A 234 -19.05 3.80 -14.29
CA ASP A 234 -18.53 3.39 -15.58
C ASP A 234 -17.00 3.29 -15.56
N ASP A 235 -16.42 2.73 -16.61
CA ASP A 235 -14.98 2.43 -16.64
C ASP A 235 -14.13 3.72 -16.63
N ASP A 236 -14.53 4.76 -17.36
CA ASP A 236 -13.79 6.02 -17.42
C ASP A 236 -13.78 6.73 -16.07
N ALA A 237 -14.94 6.76 -15.39
CA ALA A 237 -15.08 7.37 -14.07
C ALA A 237 -14.37 6.58 -12.97
N ALA A 238 -14.21 5.26 -13.14
CA ALA A 238 -13.50 4.42 -12.16
C ALA A 238 -11.98 4.65 -12.16
N VAL A 239 -11.43 5.18 -13.23
CA VAL A 239 -9.98 5.41 -13.39
C VAL A 239 -9.64 6.87 -13.66
N ASP A 240 -10.53 7.79 -13.31
CA ASP A 240 -10.26 9.23 -13.44
C ASP A 240 -8.97 9.61 -12.68
N GLY A 241 -8.04 10.27 -13.37
CA GLY A 241 -6.74 10.66 -12.84
C GLY A 241 -5.65 9.57 -12.84
N TRP A 242 -5.93 8.35 -13.33
CA TRP A 242 -4.89 7.32 -13.49
C TRP A 242 -4.12 7.48 -14.80
N THR A 243 -2.84 7.05 -14.82
CA THR A 243 -2.12 6.92 -16.10
C THR A 243 -2.69 5.76 -16.92
N PRO A 244 -2.65 5.80 -18.26
CA PRO A 244 -3.31 4.80 -19.09
C PRO A 244 -2.92 3.35 -18.79
N VAL A 245 -1.63 3.09 -18.56
CA VAL A 245 -1.12 1.73 -18.26
C VAL A 245 -1.67 1.21 -16.94
N LEU A 246 -1.67 2.04 -15.89
CA LEU A 246 -2.18 1.66 -14.58
C LEU A 246 -3.73 1.59 -14.58
N ALA A 247 -4.39 2.46 -15.36
CA ALA A 247 -5.83 2.45 -15.54
C ALA A 247 -6.33 1.08 -16.08
N ASP A 248 -5.71 0.57 -17.13
CA ASP A 248 -6.09 -0.72 -17.72
C ASP A 248 -5.94 -1.88 -16.72
N ARG A 249 -4.86 -1.87 -15.94
CA ARG A 249 -4.58 -2.88 -14.91
C ARG A 249 -5.59 -2.81 -13.76
N TYR A 250 -5.92 -1.59 -13.31
CA TYR A 250 -6.92 -1.38 -12.27
C TYR A 250 -8.34 -1.74 -12.73
N LEU A 251 -8.69 -1.37 -13.96
CA LEU A 251 -9.99 -1.72 -14.56
C LEU A 251 -10.20 -3.24 -14.67
N ALA A 252 -9.17 -4.03 -14.91
CA ALA A 252 -9.29 -5.49 -14.89
C ALA A 252 -9.82 -5.96 -13.53
N ILE A 253 -9.26 -5.46 -12.43
CA ILE A 253 -9.69 -5.77 -11.06
C ILE A 253 -11.13 -5.30 -10.81
N VAL A 254 -11.45 -4.05 -11.18
CA VAL A 254 -12.77 -3.46 -10.93
C VAL A 254 -13.88 -4.18 -11.71
N ARG A 255 -13.64 -4.56 -12.97
CA ARG A 255 -14.60 -5.29 -13.80
C ARG A 255 -14.91 -6.68 -13.23
N GLU A 256 -13.90 -7.38 -12.73
CA GLU A 256 -14.09 -8.66 -12.03
C GLU A 256 -14.85 -8.46 -10.71
N ALA A 257 -14.49 -7.45 -9.92
CA ALA A 257 -15.19 -7.11 -8.68
C ALA A 257 -16.66 -6.78 -8.95
N ARG A 258 -16.97 -5.99 -9.97
CA ARG A 258 -18.35 -5.66 -10.43
C ARG A 258 -19.15 -6.92 -10.70
N THR A 259 -18.56 -7.88 -11.43
CA THR A 259 -19.18 -9.16 -11.75
C THR A 259 -19.43 -9.97 -10.47
N ASN A 260 -18.42 -10.10 -9.61
CA ASN A 260 -18.51 -10.88 -8.38
C ASN A 260 -19.50 -10.27 -7.37
N ILE A 261 -19.50 -8.95 -7.19
CA ILE A 261 -20.47 -8.22 -6.34
C ILE A 261 -21.90 -8.50 -6.82
N SER A 262 -22.14 -8.43 -8.15
CA SER A 262 -23.45 -8.73 -8.73
C SER A 262 -23.89 -10.16 -8.46
N LEU A 263 -22.99 -11.14 -8.59
CA LEU A 263 -23.27 -12.54 -8.26
C LEU A 263 -23.64 -12.72 -6.78
N CYS A 264 -22.84 -12.12 -5.87
CA CYS A 264 -23.05 -12.26 -4.44
C CYS A 264 -24.34 -11.59 -3.96
N ARG A 265 -24.69 -10.42 -4.49
CA ARG A 265 -25.98 -9.75 -4.22
C ARG A 265 -27.16 -10.64 -4.65
N ARG A 266 -27.11 -11.20 -5.87
CA ARG A 266 -28.16 -12.11 -6.34
C ARG A 266 -28.26 -13.40 -5.53
N GLY A 267 -27.11 -13.92 -5.07
CA GLY A 267 -27.10 -15.11 -4.21
C GLY A 267 -27.73 -14.84 -2.83
N ALA A 268 -27.47 -13.68 -2.25
CA ALA A 268 -28.02 -13.28 -0.96
C ALA A 268 -29.55 -13.09 -1.00
N MET A 269 -30.12 -12.63 -2.11
CA MET A 269 -31.57 -12.44 -2.28
C MET A 269 -32.36 -13.74 -2.48
N LYS A 270 -31.70 -14.86 -2.79
CA LYS A 270 -32.35 -16.16 -3.03
C LYS A 270 -32.45 -17.03 -1.77
N LYS A 271 -31.90 -16.60 -0.66
CA LYS A 271 -32.03 -17.23 0.65
C LYS A 271 -33.15 -16.61 1.46
#